data_881fb89d8fa3f3b3435553b79b1ca6a5
#
_entry.id   881fb89d8fa3f3b3435553b79b1ca6a5
#
_cell.length_a   1.000
_cell.length_b   1.000
_cell.length_c   1.000
_cell.angle_alpha   90.00
_cell.angle_beta   90.00
_cell.angle_gamma   90.00
#
_symmetry.space_group_name_H-M   'P 1'
#
loop_
_entity.id
_entity.type
_entity.pdbx_description
1 polymer ?
#
loop_
_entity_poly.entity_id
_entity_poly.type
_entity_poly.pdbx_seq_one_letter_code
_entity_poly.pdbx_strand_id
1 'polypeptide(L)'
;DPTKPALVNPKNIIEAILNQGVTSMFASPALLNRVGEYGKKNRIKLPSLKRVISAGAPVSPSIIEQFSSMLCGDAEIHTPYGATEAVPIISIASNEILSETRKLSEQGYGICIGRPINDLEVCIIKVSDDPIDKWSEDLRVPDGEIGEISVKGDLVTRNYFGRPESDALAKIKDQDSFWHRMGDLGWKDSKGRIWFCGRKSHRVATENRTLFTIPCEAIFNNHPGVYRSALVGIGPLHRQKPVICIELKRHKIKYSKKTLKNELVGLAQQHELTQDIETVLFHPSFPVDIRHNSKIFREKLAVWAEKKLS
;
A
#
# COMPACT_ATOMS: atom_id res chain seq x y z
N ASP A 1 11.94 18.65 12.84
CA ASP A 1 11.33 17.68 13.76
C ASP A 1 11.03 16.39 12.99
N PRO A 2 11.82 15.30 13.18
CA PRO A 2 11.66 14.05 12.46
C PRO A 2 10.35 13.33 12.79
N THR A 3 9.68 13.69 13.88
CA THR A 3 8.39 13.10 14.26
C THR A 3 7.20 13.66 13.47
N LYS A 4 7.42 14.76 12.73
CA LYS A 4 6.38 15.46 11.95
C LYS A 4 6.84 15.72 10.50
N PRO A 5 7.12 14.68 9.72
CA PRO A 5 7.68 14.83 8.36
C PRO A 5 6.77 15.63 7.41
N ALA A 6 5.46 15.59 7.63
CA ALA A 6 4.50 16.39 6.85
C ALA A 6 4.55 17.91 7.15
N LEU A 7 5.20 18.33 8.24
CA LEU A 7 5.34 19.74 8.63
C LEU A 7 6.75 20.31 8.35
N VAL A 8 7.62 19.55 7.74
CA VAL A 8 8.98 19.99 7.39
C VAL A 8 8.93 21.20 6.45
N ASN A 9 9.87 22.13 6.63
CA ASN A 9 10.10 23.18 5.64
C ASN A 9 10.87 22.60 4.45
N PRO A 10 10.25 22.46 3.27
CA PRO A 10 10.89 21.83 2.12
C PRO A 10 12.13 22.60 1.63
N LYS A 11 12.17 23.92 1.83
CA LYS A 11 13.29 24.75 1.44
C LYS A 11 14.57 24.32 2.16
N ASN A 12 14.51 24.06 3.47
CA ASN A 12 15.68 23.64 4.25
C ASN A 12 16.26 22.31 3.75
N ILE A 13 15.41 21.37 3.37
CA ILE A 13 15.85 20.07 2.82
C ILE A 13 16.53 20.27 1.47
N ILE A 14 15.92 21.05 0.59
CA ILE A 14 16.46 21.35 -0.75
C ILE A 14 17.81 22.08 -0.64
N GLU A 15 17.92 23.09 0.20
CA GLU A 15 19.16 23.82 0.44
C GLU A 15 20.27 22.90 0.99
N ALA A 16 19.93 22.02 1.92
CA ALA A 16 20.89 21.03 2.42
C ALA A 16 21.40 20.10 1.30
N ILE A 17 20.50 19.61 0.42
CA ILE A 17 20.87 18.75 -0.70
C ILE A 17 21.81 19.50 -1.66
N LEU A 18 21.46 20.72 -2.04
CA LEU A 18 22.24 21.52 -2.99
C LEU A 18 23.60 21.95 -2.41
N ASN A 19 23.62 22.45 -1.18
CA ASN A 19 24.82 22.99 -0.55
C ASN A 19 25.84 21.90 -0.18
N GLN A 20 25.37 20.70 0.17
CA GLN A 20 26.24 19.58 0.57
C GLN A 20 26.50 18.59 -0.56
N GLY A 21 25.93 18.79 -1.74
CA GLY A 21 26.08 17.86 -2.87
C GLY A 21 25.58 16.43 -2.55
N VAL A 22 24.44 16.33 -1.84
CA VAL A 22 23.91 15.04 -1.39
C VAL A 22 23.59 14.15 -2.58
N THR A 23 24.10 12.91 -2.56
CA THR A 23 23.94 11.94 -3.66
C THR A 23 22.87 10.89 -3.39
N SER A 24 22.55 10.61 -2.13
CA SER A 24 21.55 9.62 -1.74
C SER A 24 20.65 10.16 -0.63
N MET A 25 19.36 9.85 -0.71
CA MET A 25 18.35 10.33 0.24
C MET A 25 17.40 9.20 0.62
N PHE A 26 17.06 9.11 1.91
CA PHE A 26 15.93 8.33 2.40
C PHE A 26 14.82 9.27 2.87
N ALA A 27 13.59 9.01 2.47
CA ALA A 27 12.44 9.84 2.83
C ALA A 27 11.16 9.04 2.99
N SER A 28 10.32 9.41 3.98
CA SER A 28 8.94 8.93 4.01
C SER A 28 8.14 9.52 2.85
N PRO A 29 7.04 8.87 2.41
CA PRO A 29 6.16 9.41 1.36
C PRO A 29 5.66 10.82 1.66
N ALA A 30 5.38 11.14 2.93
CA ALA A 30 4.95 12.48 3.36
C ALA A 30 6.03 13.54 3.12
N LEU A 31 7.29 13.22 3.43
CA LEU A 31 8.43 14.11 3.16
C LEU A 31 8.66 14.28 1.66
N LEU A 32 8.62 13.17 0.90
CA LEU A 32 8.76 13.21 -0.55
C LEU A 32 7.69 14.11 -1.20
N ASN A 33 6.44 13.96 -0.77
CA ASN A 33 5.34 14.79 -1.27
C ASN A 33 5.60 16.27 -1.00
N ARG A 34 5.95 16.61 0.23
CA ARG A 34 6.17 18.00 0.65
C ARG A 34 7.31 18.68 -0.12
N VAL A 35 8.42 17.96 -0.28
CA VAL A 35 9.58 18.46 -1.03
C VAL A 35 9.28 18.51 -2.53
N GLY A 36 8.62 17.48 -3.07
CA GLY A 36 8.25 17.38 -4.48
C GLY A 36 7.27 18.48 -4.92
N GLU A 37 6.22 18.75 -4.12
CA GLU A 37 5.28 19.84 -4.40
C GLU A 37 5.98 21.20 -4.46
N TYR A 38 6.84 21.49 -3.48
CA TYR A 38 7.58 22.75 -3.44
C TYR A 38 8.58 22.85 -4.59
N GLY A 39 9.34 21.78 -4.84
CA GLY A 39 10.35 21.75 -5.90
C GLY A 39 9.75 21.88 -7.28
N LYS A 40 8.67 21.16 -7.57
CA LYS A 40 7.94 21.26 -8.86
C LYS A 40 7.38 22.67 -9.07
N LYS A 41 6.74 23.25 -8.05
CA LYS A 41 6.19 24.62 -8.11
C LYS A 41 7.26 25.67 -8.40
N ASN A 42 8.45 25.51 -7.85
CA ASN A 42 9.57 26.46 -7.98
C ASN A 42 10.58 26.03 -9.08
N ARG A 43 10.28 24.97 -9.86
CA ARG A 43 11.15 24.44 -10.95
C ARG A 43 12.58 24.11 -10.50
N ILE A 44 12.72 23.60 -9.25
CA ILE A 44 14.01 23.28 -8.66
C ILE A 44 14.51 21.95 -9.22
N LYS A 45 15.81 21.86 -9.51
CA LYS A 45 16.52 20.63 -9.87
C LYS A 45 17.51 20.23 -8.78
N LEU A 46 17.72 18.93 -8.60
CA LEU A 46 18.61 18.35 -7.62
C LEU A 46 19.66 17.48 -8.35
N PRO A 47 20.64 18.10 -9.02
CA PRO A 47 21.54 17.41 -9.94
C PRO A 47 22.52 16.46 -9.23
N SER A 48 22.78 16.65 -7.93
CA SER A 48 23.66 15.77 -7.15
C SER A 48 22.97 14.48 -6.72
N LEU A 49 21.63 14.45 -6.57
CA LEU A 49 20.91 13.26 -6.16
C LEU A 49 20.94 12.19 -7.26
N LYS A 50 21.42 11.01 -6.91
CA LYS A 50 21.50 9.82 -7.78
C LYS A 50 20.52 8.74 -7.35
N ARG A 51 20.23 8.65 -6.06
CA ARG A 51 19.35 7.63 -5.50
C ARG A 51 18.44 8.22 -4.42
N VAL A 52 17.16 7.98 -4.56
CA VAL A 52 16.17 8.32 -3.53
C VAL A 52 15.44 7.03 -3.12
N ILE A 53 15.37 6.78 -1.82
CA ILE A 53 14.65 5.63 -1.27
C ILE A 53 13.46 6.15 -0.48
N SER A 54 12.27 5.62 -0.75
CA SER A 54 11.07 5.96 0.00
C SER A 54 10.37 4.71 0.52
N ALA A 55 10.20 4.62 1.83
CA ALA A 55 9.60 3.48 2.50
C ALA A 55 8.74 3.88 3.71
N GLY A 56 8.14 2.87 4.37
CA GLY A 56 7.28 3.01 5.54
C GLY A 56 5.79 3.07 5.21
N ALA A 57 5.44 3.38 3.96
CA ALA A 57 4.08 3.28 3.42
C ALA A 57 4.12 3.32 1.89
N PRO A 58 3.05 2.87 1.20
CA PRO A 58 2.95 2.98 -0.25
C PRO A 58 3.11 4.44 -0.73
N VAL A 59 3.92 4.64 -1.75
CA VAL A 59 4.13 5.95 -2.39
C VAL A 59 3.20 6.06 -3.59
N SER A 60 2.35 7.08 -3.62
CA SER A 60 1.47 7.25 -4.80
C SER A 60 2.29 7.63 -6.04
N PRO A 61 1.89 7.16 -7.24
CA PRO A 61 2.56 7.53 -8.49
C PRO A 61 2.67 9.04 -8.71
N SER A 62 1.69 9.82 -8.24
CA SER A 62 1.72 11.29 -8.33
C SER A 62 2.85 11.92 -7.52
N ILE A 63 3.15 11.38 -6.33
CA ILE A 63 4.28 11.82 -5.51
C ILE A 63 5.60 11.48 -6.21
N ILE A 64 5.69 10.26 -6.75
CA ILE A 64 6.86 9.82 -7.51
C ILE A 64 7.10 10.75 -8.70
N GLU A 65 6.08 11.00 -9.52
CA GLU A 65 6.15 11.89 -10.67
C GLU A 65 6.60 13.31 -10.30
N GLN A 66 6.02 13.87 -9.23
CA GLN A 66 6.40 15.21 -8.76
C GLN A 66 7.87 15.27 -8.34
N PHE A 67 8.33 14.31 -7.56
CA PHE A 67 9.71 14.32 -7.09
C PHE A 67 10.70 13.97 -8.20
N SER A 68 10.37 13.02 -9.08
CA SER A 68 11.18 12.66 -10.26
C SER A 68 11.40 13.86 -11.18
N SER A 69 10.45 14.81 -11.26
CA SER A 69 10.65 16.03 -12.04
C SER A 69 11.79 16.93 -11.57
N MET A 70 12.29 16.72 -10.34
CA MET A 70 13.43 17.43 -9.76
C MET A 70 14.76 16.70 -9.99
N LEU A 71 14.74 15.42 -10.29
CA LEU A 71 15.92 14.61 -10.52
C LEU A 71 16.52 14.86 -11.91
N CYS A 72 17.80 14.48 -12.08
CA CYS A 72 18.55 14.64 -13.31
C CYS A 72 19.24 13.33 -13.70
N GLY A 73 19.49 13.13 -15.01
CA GLY A 73 20.16 11.94 -15.53
C GLY A 73 19.38 10.67 -15.19
N ASP A 74 20.10 9.64 -14.79
CA ASP A 74 19.57 8.30 -14.48
C ASP A 74 19.17 8.14 -13.00
N ALA A 75 18.95 9.27 -12.29
CA ALA A 75 18.54 9.23 -10.90
C ALA A 75 17.11 8.70 -10.74
N GLU A 76 16.93 7.75 -9.84
CA GLU A 76 15.63 7.10 -9.60
C GLU A 76 15.19 7.13 -8.15
N ILE A 77 13.87 7.02 -7.97
CA ILE A 77 13.24 6.77 -6.69
C ILE A 77 12.96 5.28 -6.59
N HIS A 78 13.49 4.64 -5.55
CA HIS A 78 13.23 3.24 -5.24
C HIS A 78 12.23 3.14 -4.08
N THR A 79 11.24 2.27 -4.22
CA THR A 79 10.25 2.02 -3.19
C THR A 79 10.37 0.58 -2.69
N PRO A 80 11.26 0.32 -1.70
CA PRO A 80 11.39 -1.01 -1.13
C PRO A 80 10.17 -1.37 -0.29
N TYR A 81 9.77 -2.64 -0.40
CA TYR A 81 8.76 -3.28 0.42
C TYR A 81 9.43 -4.22 1.44
N GLY A 82 8.82 -4.29 2.61
CA GLY A 82 9.22 -5.17 3.72
C GLY A 82 8.57 -4.74 5.03
N ALA A 83 8.87 -5.48 6.08
CA ALA A 83 8.45 -5.22 7.46
C ALA A 83 9.65 -5.41 8.39
N THR A 84 9.49 -5.12 9.67
CA THR A 84 10.57 -5.30 10.66
C THR A 84 11.12 -6.73 10.66
N GLU A 85 10.28 -7.69 10.35
CA GLU A 85 10.60 -9.11 10.26
C GLU A 85 11.48 -9.47 9.06
N ALA A 86 11.43 -8.66 7.98
CA ALA A 86 12.25 -8.83 6.79
C ALA A 86 12.20 -7.54 5.96
N VAL A 87 13.32 -6.82 5.84
CA VAL A 87 13.42 -5.57 5.07
C VAL A 87 14.85 -5.30 4.59
N PRO A 88 15.02 -4.90 3.32
CA PRO A 88 14.06 -4.90 2.23
C PRO A 88 13.86 -6.30 1.62
N ILE A 89 12.66 -6.62 1.14
CA ILE A 89 12.38 -7.91 0.47
C ILE A 89 12.25 -7.73 -1.04
N ILE A 90 11.51 -6.71 -1.44
CA ILE A 90 11.12 -6.44 -2.81
C ILE A 90 11.39 -4.96 -3.10
N SER A 91 11.71 -4.59 -4.31
CA SER A 91 11.87 -3.18 -4.70
C SER A 91 11.43 -2.92 -6.13
N ILE A 92 10.95 -1.71 -6.38
CA ILE A 92 10.64 -1.20 -7.72
C ILE A 92 11.18 0.21 -7.87
N ALA A 93 11.58 0.57 -9.08
CA ALA A 93 12.09 1.89 -9.43
C ALA A 93 11.02 2.78 -10.04
N SER A 94 11.19 4.09 -9.92
CA SER A 94 10.25 5.10 -10.39
C SER A 94 9.94 5.02 -11.88
N ASN A 95 10.91 4.68 -12.72
CA ASN A 95 10.70 4.56 -14.16
C ASN A 95 9.69 3.45 -14.46
N GLU A 96 9.84 2.26 -13.87
CA GLU A 96 8.91 1.15 -14.07
C GLU A 96 7.51 1.48 -13.51
N ILE A 97 7.44 2.19 -12.36
CA ILE A 97 6.17 2.62 -11.80
C ILE A 97 5.44 3.55 -12.77
N LEU A 98 6.12 4.56 -13.28
CA LEU A 98 5.48 5.61 -14.09
C LEU A 98 5.17 5.15 -15.52
N SER A 99 6.02 4.29 -16.11
CA SER A 99 5.87 3.84 -17.50
C SER A 99 4.94 2.61 -17.64
N GLU A 100 4.95 1.68 -16.68
CA GLU A 100 4.26 0.40 -16.85
C GLU A 100 3.15 0.14 -15.84
N THR A 101 3.41 0.35 -14.52
CA THR A 101 2.53 -0.22 -13.49
C THR A 101 1.44 0.73 -12.98
N ARG A 102 1.63 2.04 -13.14
CA ARG A 102 0.68 3.06 -12.67
C ARG A 102 -0.74 2.81 -13.14
N LYS A 103 -0.93 2.66 -14.46
CA LYS A 103 -2.28 2.48 -15.05
C LYS A 103 -2.97 1.22 -14.55
N LEU A 104 -2.21 0.13 -14.41
CA LEU A 104 -2.72 -1.12 -13.87
C LEU A 104 -3.14 -0.97 -12.40
N SER A 105 -2.33 -0.26 -11.59
CA SER A 105 -2.71 0.04 -10.21
C SER A 105 -4.01 0.85 -10.12
N GLU A 106 -4.19 1.85 -10.99
CA GLU A 106 -5.42 2.65 -11.10
C GLU A 106 -6.62 1.80 -11.54
N GLN A 107 -6.40 0.71 -12.26
CA GLN A 107 -7.42 -0.26 -12.70
C GLN A 107 -7.74 -1.33 -11.65
N GLY A 108 -7.13 -1.28 -10.46
CA GLY A 108 -7.44 -2.23 -9.38
C GLY A 108 -6.59 -3.52 -9.38
N TYR A 109 -5.47 -3.57 -10.11
CA TYR A 109 -4.56 -4.71 -10.05
C TYR A 109 -3.79 -4.81 -8.72
N GLY A 110 -3.88 -3.80 -7.85
CA GLY A 110 -3.07 -3.65 -6.66
C GLY A 110 -1.94 -2.64 -6.87
N ILE A 111 -1.04 -2.52 -5.90
CA ILE A 111 0.17 -1.69 -6.02
C ILE A 111 1.33 -2.59 -6.39
N CYS A 112 1.94 -2.38 -7.55
CA CYS A 112 3.17 -3.09 -7.89
C CYS A 112 4.29 -2.68 -6.94
N ILE A 113 4.84 -3.64 -6.21
CA ILE A 113 5.96 -3.45 -5.29
C ILE A 113 7.29 -3.93 -5.89
N GLY A 114 7.26 -4.49 -7.11
CA GLY A 114 8.44 -4.87 -7.88
C GLY A 114 8.82 -6.32 -7.76
N ARG A 115 10.13 -6.60 -7.75
CA ARG A 115 10.70 -7.96 -7.73
C ARG A 115 11.50 -8.18 -6.46
N PRO A 116 11.62 -9.46 -6.02
CA PRO A 116 12.51 -9.82 -4.94
C PRO A 116 13.93 -9.30 -5.18
N ILE A 117 14.58 -8.84 -4.12
CA ILE A 117 15.97 -8.40 -4.17
C ILE A 117 16.90 -9.54 -3.72
N ASN A 118 18.01 -9.70 -4.42
CA ASN A 118 19.06 -10.68 -4.12
C ASN A 118 18.52 -12.09 -3.79
N ASP A 119 19.20 -12.84 -2.93
CA ASP A 119 18.97 -14.25 -2.61
C ASP A 119 17.72 -14.53 -1.74
N LEU A 120 16.71 -13.67 -1.79
CA LEU A 120 15.44 -13.86 -1.10
C LEU A 120 14.44 -14.60 -1.99
N GLU A 121 13.88 -15.67 -1.45
CA GLU A 121 12.76 -16.36 -2.07
C GLU A 121 11.44 -15.69 -1.63
N VAL A 122 10.61 -15.34 -2.60
CA VAL A 122 9.26 -14.82 -2.35
C VAL A 122 8.26 -15.68 -3.10
N CYS A 123 7.23 -16.13 -2.40
CA CYS A 123 6.13 -16.85 -3.02
C CYS A 123 4.79 -16.35 -2.50
N ILE A 124 3.75 -16.65 -3.26
CA ILE A 124 2.36 -16.39 -2.91
C ILE A 124 1.74 -17.73 -2.49
N ILE A 125 1.15 -17.77 -1.29
CA ILE A 125 0.55 -18.99 -0.75
C ILE A 125 -0.95 -18.80 -0.51
N LYS A 126 -1.67 -19.89 -0.38
CA LYS A 126 -3.09 -19.88 -0.01
C LYS A 126 -3.32 -19.09 1.28
N VAL A 127 -4.36 -18.28 1.29
CA VAL A 127 -4.71 -17.47 2.48
C VAL A 127 -5.27 -18.39 3.56
N SER A 128 -4.66 -18.36 4.75
CA SER A 128 -5.14 -19.06 5.94
C SER A 128 -5.09 -18.16 7.16
N ASP A 129 -6.07 -18.26 8.06
CA ASP A 129 -6.05 -17.60 9.36
C ASP A 129 -5.45 -18.49 10.43
N ASP A 130 -5.31 -19.78 10.14
CA ASP A 130 -4.73 -20.78 11.03
C ASP A 130 -3.20 -20.90 10.87
N PRO A 131 -2.50 -21.42 11.88
CA PRO A 131 -1.10 -21.81 11.77
C PRO A 131 -0.88 -22.83 10.64
N ILE A 132 0.29 -22.78 10.02
CA ILE A 132 0.76 -23.73 9.03
C ILE A 132 2.09 -24.30 9.55
N ASP A 133 2.10 -25.56 9.98
CA ASP A 133 3.26 -26.12 10.66
C ASP A 133 4.44 -26.40 9.72
N LYS A 134 4.15 -26.93 8.53
CA LYS A 134 5.16 -27.37 7.56
C LYS A 134 4.90 -26.85 6.18
N TRP A 135 5.97 -26.52 5.50
CA TRP A 135 5.94 -26.14 4.09
C TRP A 135 5.57 -27.34 3.21
N SER A 136 4.72 -27.08 2.23
CA SER A 136 4.42 -27.96 1.11
C SER A 136 4.24 -27.11 -0.14
N GLU A 137 4.62 -27.61 -1.30
CA GLU A 137 4.41 -26.94 -2.58
C GLU A 137 2.92 -26.67 -2.89
N ASP A 138 2.02 -27.49 -2.33
CA ASP A 138 0.57 -27.30 -2.44
C ASP A 138 0.05 -26.02 -1.77
N LEU A 139 0.85 -25.39 -0.94
CA LEU A 139 0.55 -24.06 -0.37
C LEU A 139 0.62 -22.96 -1.42
N ARG A 140 1.44 -23.10 -2.45
CA ARG A 140 1.59 -22.09 -3.49
C ARG A 140 0.28 -21.91 -4.27
N VAL A 141 0.00 -20.69 -4.67
CA VAL A 141 -1.05 -20.40 -5.64
C VAL A 141 -0.42 -20.15 -7.01
N PRO A 142 -1.15 -20.40 -8.10
CA PRO A 142 -0.70 -20.07 -9.46
C PRO A 142 -0.39 -18.58 -9.61
N ASP A 143 0.53 -18.24 -10.53
CA ASP A 143 0.78 -16.85 -10.91
C ASP A 143 -0.52 -16.20 -11.42
N GLY A 144 -0.79 -14.98 -11.01
CA GLY A 144 -2.04 -14.27 -11.29
C GLY A 144 -3.11 -14.40 -10.20
N GLU A 145 -3.01 -15.36 -9.28
CA GLU A 145 -3.95 -15.53 -8.18
C GLU A 145 -3.48 -14.78 -6.93
N ILE A 146 -4.44 -14.16 -6.21
CA ILE A 146 -4.16 -13.46 -4.96
C ILE A 146 -4.06 -14.45 -3.80
N GLY A 147 -2.95 -14.40 -3.08
CA GLY A 147 -2.69 -15.16 -1.86
C GLY A 147 -1.92 -14.34 -0.84
N GLU A 148 -1.37 -14.99 0.18
CA GLU A 148 -0.54 -14.37 1.20
C GLU A 148 0.93 -14.35 0.76
N ILE A 149 1.57 -13.20 0.86
CA ILE A 149 2.99 -13.03 0.53
C ILE A 149 3.81 -13.70 1.61
N SER A 150 4.69 -14.61 1.22
CA SER A 150 5.63 -15.31 2.11
C SER A 150 7.05 -15.16 1.60
N VAL A 151 8.01 -15.06 2.53
CA VAL A 151 9.42 -14.84 2.24
C VAL A 151 10.31 -15.83 2.99
N LYS A 152 11.39 -16.26 2.34
CA LYS A 152 12.44 -17.09 2.92
C LYS A 152 13.80 -16.53 2.57
N GLY A 153 14.75 -16.59 3.52
CA GLY A 153 16.13 -16.14 3.35
C GLY A 153 16.76 -15.64 4.63
N ASP A 154 18.05 -15.39 4.62
CA ASP A 154 18.85 -15.08 5.81
C ASP A 154 18.48 -13.74 6.47
N LEU A 155 17.85 -12.84 5.72
CA LEU A 155 17.38 -11.54 6.20
C LEU A 155 16.16 -11.66 7.12
N VAL A 156 15.46 -12.80 7.11
CA VAL A 156 14.19 -12.99 7.80
C VAL A 156 14.43 -13.29 9.30
N THR A 157 13.79 -12.52 10.18
CA THR A 157 13.87 -12.76 11.64
C THR A 157 13.34 -14.14 11.99
N ARG A 158 14.03 -14.84 12.91
CA ARG A 158 13.69 -16.22 13.24
C ARG A 158 12.42 -16.36 14.06
N ASN A 159 12.22 -15.48 15.04
CA ASN A 159 11.09 -15.57 15.96
C ASN A 159 10.77 -14.21 16.60
N TYR A 160 9.58 -14.11 17.18
CA TYR A 160 9.16 -12.99 18.03
C TYR A 160 9.52 -13.29 19.48
N PHE A 161 10.20 -12.36 20.13
CA PHE A 161 10.63 -12.55 21.52
C PHE A 161 9.43 -12.75 22.46
N GLY A 162 9.39 -13.91 23.11
CA GLY A 162 8.34 -14.26 24.08
C GLY A 162 6.92 -14.41 23.50
N ARG A 163 6.77 -14.65 22.16
CA ARG A 163 5.46 -14.76 21.50
C ARG A 163 5.34 -16.02 20.62
N PRO A 164 5.35 -17.23 21.20
CA PRO A 164 5.30 -18.48 20.43
C PRO A 164 4.03 -18.63 19.57
N GLU A 165 2.90 -18.09 20.02
CA GLU A 165 1.65 -18.10 19.25
C GLU A 165 1.78 -17.25 17.97
N SER A 166 2.46 -16.09 18.05
CA SER A 166 2.73 -15.26 16.89
C SER A 166 3.70 -15.95 15.93
N ASP A 167 4.68 -16.70 16.44
CA ASP A 167 5.58 -17.49 15.61
C ASP A 167 4.81 -18.60 14.88
N ALA A 168 3.94 -19.33 15.55
CA ALA A 168 3.12 -20.36 14.93
C ALA A 168 2.26 -19.83 13.78
N LEU A 169 1.72 -18.61 13.91
CA LEU A 169 0.93 -17.96 12.85
C LEU A 169 1.78 -17.43 11.69
N ALA A 170 3.02 -17.05 11.96
CA ALA A 170 3.85 -16.34 11.00
C ALA A 170 4.96 -17.17 10.35
N LYS A 171 5.36 -18.28 10.97
CA LYS A 171 6.50 -19.08 10.51
C LYS A 171 6.07 -20.49 10.10
N ILE A 172 6.45 -20.89 8.90
CA ILE A 172 6.18 -22.20 8.33
C ILE A 172 7.51 -22.93 8.24
N LYS A 173 7.68 -24.06 8.92
CA LYS A 173 8.93 -24.84 8.92
C LYS A 173 9.18 -25.45 7.54
N ASP A 174 10.42 -25.34 7.05
CA ASP A 174 10.85 -25.88 5.78
C ASP A 174 12.27 -26.47 5.92
N GLN A 175 12.36 -27.77 6.21
CA GLN A 175 13.61 -28.48 6.52
C GLN A 175 14.40 -27.78 7.63
N ASP A 176 15.61 -27.30 7.33
CA ASP A 176 16.49 -26.57 8.26
C ASP A 176 16.25 -25.05 8.25
N SER A 177 15.24 -24.58 7.52
CA SER A 177 14.86 -23.18 7.35
C SER A 177 13.37 -22.97 7.63
N PHE A 178 12.85 -21.81 7.24
CA PHE A 178 11.43 -21.50 7.39
C PHE A 178 11.00 -20.41 6.41
N TRP A 179 9.72 -20.40 6.08
CA TRP A 179 9.04 -19.30 5.40
C TRP A 179 8.40 -18.38 6.44
N HIS A 180 8.47 -17.08 6.19
CA HIS A 180 7.75 -16.08 6.98
C HIS A 180 6.56 -15.55 6.20
N ARG A 181 5.38 -15.65 6.79
CA ARG A 181 4.13 -15.08 6.28
C ARG A 181 4.08 -13.59 6.63
N MET A 182 4.06 -12.73 5.63
CA MET A 182 4.11 -11.27 5.82
C MET A 182 2.80 -10.68 6.39
N GLY A 183 1.72 -11.46 6.41
CA GLY A 183 0.39 -10.95 6.74
C GLY A 183 -0.14 -9.95 5.71
N ASP A 184 0.46 -9.93 4.53
CA ASP A 184 0.11 -9.11 3.38
C ASP A 184 -0.39 -9.99 2.24
N LEU A 185 -1.37 -9.49 1.49
CA LEU A 185 -1.94 -10.18 0.33
C LEU A 185 -1.40 -9.57 -0.96
N GLY A 186 -1.19 -10.44 -1.94
CA GLY A 186 -0.69 -10.04 -3.24
C GLY A 186 -0.70 -11.18 -4.24
N TRP A 187 -0.26 -10.91 -5.44
CA TRP A 187 -0.14 -11.87 -6.53
C TRP A 187 1.12 -11.59 -7.34
N LYS A 188 1.57 -12.58 -8.10
CA LYS A 188 2.75 -12.48 -8.95
C LYS A 188 2.34 -12.45 -10.41
N ASP A 189 2.88 -11.50 -11.19
CA ASP A 189 2.64 -11.41 -12.62
C ASP A 189 3.65 -12.22 -13.45
N SER A 190 3.39 -12.34 -14.76
CA SER A 190 4.25 -13.04 -15.71
C SER A 190 5.65 -12.43 -15.88
N LYS A 191 5.87 -11.20 -15.42
CA LYS A 191 7.19 -10.55 -15.37
C LYS A 191 7.91 -10.79 -14.04
N GLY A 192 7.34 -11.60 -13.14
CA GLY A 192 7.89 -11.90 -11.81
C GLY A 192 7.73 -10.76 -10.80
N ARG A 193 6.88 -9.76 -11.09
CA ARG A 193 6.59 -8.66 -10.17
C ARG A 193 5.50 -9.07 -9.20
N ILE A 194 5.62 -8.59 -7.98
CA ILE A 194 4.63 -8.79 -6.92
C ILE A 194 3.72 -7.55 -6.85
N TRP A 195 2.42 -7.80 -6.76
CA TRP A 195 1.37 -6.80 -6.67
C TRP A 195 0.70 -6.89 -5.31
N PHE A 196 0.87 -5.87 -4.48
CA PHE A 196 0.31 -5.79 -3.14
C PHE A 196 -1.18 -5.43 -3.19
N CYS A 197 -2.02 -6.24 -2.54
CA CYS A 197 -3.47 -6.10 -2.52
C CYS A 197 -4.05 -5.67 -1.15
N GLY A 198 -3.20 -5.51 -0.15
CA GLY A 198 -3.59 -5.07 1.19
C GLY A 198 -3.20 -6.04 2.30
N ARG A 199 -3.47 -5.68 3.54
CA ARG A 199 -3.24 -6.54 4.70
C ARG A 199 -4.25 -7.70 4.73
N LYS A 200 -3.80 -8.90 5.11
CA LYS A 200 -4.67 -10.07 5.30
C LYS A 200 -5.80 -9.78 6.29
N SER A 201 -5.48 -9.12 7.40
CA SER A 201 -6.44 -8.74 8.44
C SER A 201 -7.47 -7.68 8.01
N HIS A 202 -7.23 -6.99 6.90
CA HIS A 202 -8.11 -5.94 6.38
C HIS A 202 -8.99 -6.38 5.20
N ARG A 203 -8.81 -7.62 4.71
CA ARG A 203 -9.68 -8.16 3.67
C ARG A 203 -11.12 -8.19 4.17
N VAL A 204 -12.07 -8.05 3.27
CA VAL A 204 -13.49 -8.16 3.60
C VAL A 204 -14.00 -9.47 3.04
N ALA A 205 -14.26 -10.41 3.96
CA ALA A 205 -14.74 -11.74 3.61
C ALA A 205 -16.29 -11.75 3.69
N THR A 206 -16.93 -11.70 2.53
CA THR A 206 -18.38 -11.84 2.39
C THR A 206 -18.78 -13.30 2.34
N GLU A 207 -20.07 -13.61 2.21
CA GLU A 207 -20.54 -15.00 2.00
C GLU A 207 -20.09 -15.57 0.65
N ASN A 208 -19.95 -14.73 -0.37
CA ASN A 208 -19.73 -15.17 -1.74
C ASN A 208 -18.27 -15.04 -2.21
N ARG A 209 -17.53 -14.05 -1.70
CA ARG A 209 -16.15 -13.79 -2.10
C ARG A 209 -15.38 -12.95 -1.09
N THR A 210 -14.08 -12.87 -1.29
CA THR A 210 -13.20 -11.95 -0.54
C THR A 210 -12.90 -10.71 -1.37
N LEU A 211 -13.09 -9.54 -0.78
CA LEU A 211 -12.72 -8.26 -1.35
C LEU A 211 -11.38 -7.80 -0.74
N PHE A 212 -10.48 -7.37 -1.61
CA PHE A 212 -9.15 -6.89 -1.23
C PHE A 212 -9.12 -5.37 -1.22
N THR A 213 -8.60 -4.78 -0.13
CA THR A 213 -8.73 -3.35 0.12
C THR A 213 -8.13 -2.49 -0.98
N ILE A 214 -6.88 -2.74 -1.35
CA ILE A 214 -6.15 -1.89 -2.32
C ILE A 214 -6.76 -1.94 -3.72
N PRO A 215 -7.07 -3.12 -4.31
CA PRO A 215 -7.76 -3.22 -5.58
C PRO A 215 -9.09 -2.48 -5.63
N CYS A 216 -9.94 -2.68 -4.63
CA CYS A 216 -11.23 -2.00 -4.57
C CYS A 216 -11.10 -0.48 -4.39
N GLU A 217 -10.23 -0.04 -3.49
CA GLU A 217 -10.00 1.37 -3.18
C GLU A 217 -9.46 2.14 -4.39
N ALA A 218 -8.65 1.50 -5.25
CA ALA A 218 -8.13 2.13 -6.46
C ALA A 218 -9.24 2.66 -7.36
N ILE A 219 -10.33 1.92 -7.51
CA ILE A 219 -11.48 2.31 -8.35
C ILE A 219 -12.11 3.60 -7.84
N PHE A 220 -12.36 3.70 -6.52
CA PHE A 220 -12.96 4.90 -5.92
C PHE A 220 -11.98 6.10 -5.88
N ASN A 221 -10.69 5.82 -5.70
CA ASN A 221 -9.66 6.87 -5.66
C ASN A 221 -9.45 7.58 -7.00
N ASN A 222 -9.89 6.99 -8.13
CA ASN A 222 -9.89 7.62 -9.45
C ASN A 222 -10.94 8.73 -9.56
N HIS A 223 -11.93 8.77 -8.68
CA HIS A 223 -12.96 9.81 -8.72
C HIS A 223 -12.38 11.18 -8.30
N PRO A 224 -12.57 12.25 -9.10
CA PRO A 224 -11.93 13.56 -8.87
C PRO A 224 -12.27 14.22 -7.53
N GLY A 225 -13.43 13.91 -6.94
CA GLY A 225 -13.87 14.40 -5.63
C GLY A 225 -13.32 13.64 -4.44
N VAL A 226 -12.77 12.44 -4.65
CA VAL A 226 -12.24 11.58 -3.60
C VAL A 226 -10.80 11.99 -3.28
N TYR A 227 -10.50 12.22 -2.00
CA TYR A 227 -9.14 12.37 -1.52
C TYR A 227 -8.51 11.00 -1.26
N ARG A 228 -9.23 10.13 -0.56
CA ARG A 228 -8.89 8.72 -0.35
C ARG A 228 -10.12 7.92 0.05
N SER A 229 -10.08 6.63 -0.19
CA SER A 229 -11.11 5.68 0.21
C SER A 229 -10.53 4.60 1.12
N ALA A 230 -11.40 3.92 1.87
CA ALA A 230 -11.04 2.78 2.70
C ALA A 230 -12.19 1.77 2.71
N LEU A 231 -11.93 0.56 2.24
CA LEU A 231 -12.86 -0.55 2.33
C LEU A 231 -12.78 -1.16 3.72
N VAL A 232 -13.94 -1.34 4.35
CA VAL A 232 -14.10 -2.03 5.64
C VAL A 232 -15.23 -3.04 5.58
N GLY A 233 -15.12 -4.12 6.33
CA GLY A 233 -16.17 -5.11 6.52
C GLY A 233 -16.90 -4.89 7.84
N ILE A 234 -18.22 -4.99 7.83
CA ILE A 234 -19.08 -4.90 9.02
C ILE A 234 -19.75 -6.26 9.26
N GLY A 235 -19.78 -6.70 10.51
CA GLY A 235 -20.32 -8.00 10.90
C GLY A 235 -19.25 -9.09 11.02
N PRO A 236 -19.68 -10.35 11.24
CA PRO A 236 -18.76 -11.46 11.48
C PRO A 236 -17.96 -11.83 10.25
N LEU A 237 -16.73 -12.31 10.46
CA LEU A 237 -15.85 -12.80 9.38
C LEU A 237 -16.58 -13.85 8.53
N HIS A 238 -16.33 -13.86 7.23
CA HIS A 238 -17.00 -14.66 6.19
C HIS A 238 -18.48 -14.33 5.92
N ARG A 239 -19.05 -13.31 6.61
CA ARG A 239 -20.39 -12.76 6.36
C ARG A 239 -20.40 -11.24 6.46
N GLN A 240 -19.26 -10.65 6.23
CA GLN A 240 -19.12 -9.19 6.33
C GLN A 240 -19.87 -8.49 5.20
N LYS A 241 -20.51 -7.37 5.55
CA LYS A 241 -21.04 -6.42 4.56
C LYS A 241 -19.95 -5.44 4.18
N PRO A 242 -19.62 -5.30 2.90
CA PRO A 242 -18.61 -4.35 2.46
C PRO A 242 -19.14 -2.91 2.53
N VAL A 243 -18.35 -2.03 3.12
CA VAL A 243 -18.62 -0.60 3.20
C VAL A 243 -17.40 0.17 2.72
N ILE A 244 -17.61 1.09 1.77
CA ILE A 244 -16.56 2.00 1.37
C ILE A 244 -16.68 3.33 2.12
N CYS A 245 -15.67 3.64 2.91
CA CYS A 245 -15.53 4.94 3.55
C CYS A 245 -14.78 5.88 2.61
N ILE A 246 -15.25 7.11 2.49
CA ILE A 246 -14.71 8.12 1.59
C ILE A 246 -14.31 9.37 2.37
N GLU A 247 -13.09 9.82 2.19
CA GLU A 247 -12.64 11.14 2.60
C GLU A 247 -12.57 12.05 1.35
N LEU A 248 -13.21 13.21 1.42
CA LEU A 248 -13.35 14.12 0.28
C LEU A 248 -12.21 15.15 0.23
N LYS A 249 -11.86 15.59 -0.98
CA LYS A 249 -10.94 16.73 -1.19
C LYS A 249 -11.58 18.02 -0.69
N ARG A 250 -10.91 18.75 0.21
CA ARG A 250 -11.46 19.92 0.94
C ARG A 250 -11.88 21.09 0.03
N HIS A 251 -11.33 21.23 -1.17
CA HIS A 251 -11.49 22.44 -2.01
C HIS A 251 -12.08 22.20 -3.41
N LYS A 252 -12.65 21.02 -3.70
CA LYS A 252 -13.11 20.67 -5.05
C LYS A 252 -14.57 20.16 -5.15
N ILE A 253 -15.35 20.27 -4.07
CA ILE A 253 -16.71 19.71 -4.10
C ILE A 253 -17.66 20.76 -4.66
N LYS A 254 -18.01 20.62 -5.95
CA LYS A 254 -19.08 21.37 -6.62
C LYS A 254 -20.45 20.68 -6.51
N TYR A 255 -20.51 19.46 -5.98
CA TYR A 255 -21.70 18.61 -5.98
C TYR A 255 -22.23 18.37 -4.57
N SER A 256 -23.53 18.08 -4.45
CA SER A 256 -24.11 17.64 -3.20
C SER A 256 -23.56 16.26 -2.80
N LYS A 257 -23.50 15.98 -1.48
CA LYS A 257 -23.08 14.65 -1.02
C LYS A 257 -23.98 13.52 -1.59
N LYS A 258 -25.25 13.81 -1.85
CA LYS A 258 -26.21 12.85 -2.43
C LYS A 258 -25.82 12.52 -3.88
N THR A 259 -25.53 13.52 -4.69
CA THR A 259 -25.08 13.33 -6.08
C THR A 259 -23.79 12.52 -6.12
N LEU A 260 -22.82 12.91 -5.30
CA LEU A 260 -21.52 12.21 -5.24
C LEU A 260 -21.66 10.76 -4.75
N LYS A 261 -22.57 10.48 -3.80
CA LYS A 261 -22.85 9.11 -3.38
C LYS A 261 -23.37 8.28 -4.54
N ASN A 262 -24.31 8.82 -5.33
CA ASN A 262 -24.87 8.11 -6.48
C ASN A 262 -23.80 7.86 -7.55
N GLU A 263 -22.93 8.83 -7.83
CA GLU A 263 -21.79 8.67 -8.75
C GLU A 263 -20.85 7.55 -8.30
N LEU A 264 -20.50 7.50 -7.01
CA LEU A 264 -19.62 6.48 -6.45
C LEU A 264 -20.25 5.08 -6.45
N VAL A 265 -21.55 4.98 -6.17
CA VAL A 265 -22.28 3.71 -6.28
C VAL A 265 -22.34 3.25 -7.74
N GLY A 266 -22.64 4.17 -8.67
CA GLY A 266 -22.62 3.87 -10.11
C GLY A 266 -21.23 3.42 -10.59
N LEU A 267 -20.17 4.05 -10.11
CA LEU A 267 -18.79 3.63 -10.38
C LEU A 267 -18.50 2.23 -9.86
N ALA A 268 -18.95 1.91 -8.64
CA ALA A 268 -18.77 0.59 -8.05
C ALA A 268 -19.45 -0.52 -8.87
N GLN A 269 -20.68 -0.28 -9.29
CA GLN A 269 -21.48 -1.26 -10.06
C GLN A 269 -20.91 -1.57 -11.45
N GLN A 270 -20.12 -0.66 -12.02
CA GLN A 270 -19.50 -0.83 -13.34
C GLN A 270 -18.21 -1.65 -13.31
N HIS A 271 -17.72 -2.01 -12.13
CA HIS A 271 -16.45 -2.69 -12.00
C HIS A 271 -16.58 -4.00 -11.20
N GLU A 272 -16.11 -5.10 -11.76
CA GLU A 272 -16.20 -6.45 -11.16
C GLU A 272 -15.66 -6.51 -9.72
N LEU A 273 -14.56 -5.79 -9.43
CA LEU A 273 -13.95 -5.76 -8.10
C LEU A 273 -14.85 -5.12 -7.04
N THR A 274 -15.77 -4.24 -7.43
CA THR A 274 -16.49 -3.36 -6.50
C THR A 274 -18.02 -3.45 -6.60
N GLN A 275 -18.55 -4.24 -7.54
CA GLN A 275 -20.01 -4.30 -7.81
C GLN A 275 -20.87 -4.66 -6.59
N ASP A 276 -20.31 -5.37 -5.60
CA ASP A 276 -21.00 -5.73 -4.35
C ASP A 276 -20.90 -4.64 -3.27
N ILE A 277 -20.23 -3.52 -3.55
CA ILE A 277 -20.06 -2.42 -2.60
C ILE A 277 -21.20 -1.40 -2.82
N GLU A 278 -22.32 -1.60 -2.14
CA GLU A 278 -23.49 -0.73 -2.23
C GLU A 278 -23.48 0.42 -1.22
N THR A 279 -22.71 0.27 -0.15
CA THR A 279 -22.72 1.22 0.97
C THR A 279 -21.51 2.15 0.91
N VAL A 280 -21.81 3.45 0.70
CA VAL A 280 -20.84 4.55 0.68
C VAL A 280 -21.08 5.46 1.87
N LEU A 281 -20.05 5.67 2.72
CA LEU A 281 -20.09 6.57 3.86
C LEU A 281 -18.99 7.65 3.75
N PHE A 282 -19.37 8.91 4.03
CA PHE A 282 -18.43 10.03 4.04
C PHE A 282 -17.89 10.29 5.44
N HIS A 283 -16.57 10.14 5.60
CA HIS A 283 -15.88 10.44 6.85
C HIS A 283 -15.13 11.79 6.76
N PRO A 284 -15.20 12.63 7.78
CA PRO A 284 -14.59 13.98 7.72
C PRO A 284 -13.08 13.97 7.60
N SER A 285 -12.41 13.02 8.26
CA SER A 285 -10.96 12.83 8.20
C SER A 285 -10.62 11.44 8.74
N PHE A 286 -9.96 10.60 7.94
CA PHE A 286 -9.64 9.23 8.37
C PHE A 286 -8.70 9.19 9.57
N PRO A 287 -8.89 8.23 10.50
CA PRO A 287 -7.92 7.94 11.52
C PRO A 287 -6.67 7.31 10.87
N VAL A 288 -5.53 7.98 10.97
CA VAL A 288 -4.26 7.55 10.37
C VAL A 288 -3.13 7.57 11.39
N ASP A 289 -2.09 6.76 11.14
CA ASP A 289 -0.84 6.84 11.89
C ASP A 289 -0.18 8.22 11.63
N ILE A 290 0.03 8.98 12.70
CA ILE A 290 0.56 10.35 12.66
C ILE A 290 1.96 10.39 12.04
N ARG A 291 2.78 9.36 12.26
CA ARG A 291 4.15 9.29 11.76
C ARG A 291 4.22 9.19 10.25
N HIS A 292 3.29 8.48 9.62
CA HIS A 292 3.30 8.20 8.18
C HIS A 292 2.17 8.91 7.42
N ASN A 293 1.12 9.37 8.11
CA ASN A 293 -0.09 10.03 7.58
C ASN A 293 -0.75 9.27 6.40
N SER A 294 -0.45 7.98 6.27
CA SER A 294 -0.90 7.13 5.16
C SER A 294 -1.48 5.80 5.62
N LYS A 295 -1.02 5.28 6.77
CA LYS A 295 -1.54 4.03 7.33
C LYS A 295 -2.90 4.30 7.99
N ILE A 296 -3.97 3.89 7.33
CA ILE A 296 -5.35 4.04 7.80
C ILE A 296 -5.64 2.97 8.87
N PHE A 297 -6.20 3.38 10.00
CA PHE A 297 -6.72 2.47 11.03
C PHE A 297 -8.12 1.98 10.62
N ARG A 298 -8.18 0.95 9.77
CA ARG A 298 -9.44 0.41 9.22
C ARG A 298 -10.35 -0.18 10.28
N GLU A 299 -9.78 -0.74 11.33
CA GLU A 299 -10.51 -1.23 12.50
C GLU A 299 -11.34 -0.13 13.18
N LYS A 300 -10.78 1.09 13.27
CA LYS A 300 -11.53 2.24 13.81
C LYS A 300 -12.62 2.72 12.85
N LEU A 301 -12.35 2.67 11.55
CA LEU A 301 -13.34 3.01 10.53
C LEU A 301 -14.47 1.99 10.47
N ALA A 302 -14.20 0.69 10.66
CA ALA A 302 -15.23 -0.34 10.71
C ALA A 302 -16.20 -0.11 11.86
N VAL A 303 -15.68 0.12 13.08
CA VAL A 303 -16.51 0.46 14.27
C VAL A 303 -17.32 1.74 14.05
N TRP A 304 -16.71 2.76 13.44
CA TRP A 304 -17.42 4.00 13.11
C TRP A 304 -18.52 3.77 12.08
N ALA A 305 -18.25 3.00 11.03
CA ALA A 305 -19.20 2.70 9.97
C ALA A 305 -20.39 1.87 10.49
N GLU A 306 -20.13 0.89 11.35
CA GLU A 306 -21.18 0.10 12.00
C GLU A 306 -22.13 0.98 12.81
N LYS A 307 -21.61 1.90 13.64
CA LYS A 307 -22.42 2.88 14.39
C LYS A 307 -23.22 3.86 13.52
N LYS A 308 -22.81 4.06 12.25
CA LYS A 308 -23.52 4.93 11.31
C LYS A 308 -24.65 4.22 10.57
N LEU A 309 -24.64 2.89 10.56
CA LEU A 309 -25.60 2.04 9.87
C LEU A 309 -26.59 1.37 10.82
N SER A 310 -26.28 1.34 12.14
CA SER A 310 -27.22 1.02 13.22
C SER A 310 -28.15 2.20 13.48
#